data_49f1a214b285f64efefdb76a1ff6fbc4
#
_entry.id   49f1a214b285f64efefdb76a1ff6fbc4
#
_cell.length_a   1.000
_cell.length_b   1.000
_cell.length_c   1.000
_cell.angle_alpha   90.00
_cell.angle_beta   90.00
_cell.angle_gamma   90.00
#
_symmetry.space_group_name_H-M   'P 1'
#
loop_
_entity.id
_entity.type
_entity.pdbx_description
1 polymer ?
#
loop_
_entity_poly.entity_id
_entity_poly.type
_entity_poly.pdbx_seq_one_letter_code
_entity_poly.pdbx_strand_id
1 'polypeptide(L)'
;MALMQRLDTTPMPVGNRSLTRSLAVIGVLTPLYDQSAWPYLDQALTLADRNNGTLLLRFSDLYLRRNADGTYDNVTDANAAVNCVDKPVPTEIAVYDALGAKFASASPLFGPAFQYSNLVCAYWPVPPTGKVGPITAEGAPPILLIGGTGDPATPYAWAQSVNKTLTGSVLLTREGNGHISYTSSNCAKQAIDAYLIDLKLPAAGTVCR
;
A
#
# COMPACT_ATOMS: atom_id res chain seq x y z
N MET A 1 19.41 1.26 -5.97
CA MET A 1 19.52 0.42 -7.20
C MET A 1 20.53 -0.70 -6.98
N ALA A 2 21.79 -0.42 -6.61
CA ALA A 2 22.83 -1.45 -6.45
C ALA A 2 22.45 -2.62 -5.50
N LEU A 3 21.83 -2.35 -4.35
CA LEU A 3 21.36 -3.39 -3.44
C LEU A 3 20.38 -4.36 -4.14
N MET A 4 19.38 -3.82 -4.84
CA MET A 4 18.36 -4.67 -5.50
C MET A 4 18.94 -5.50 -6.64
N GLN A 5 19.87 -4.92 -7.43
CA GLN A 5 20.59 -5.66 -8.48
C GLN A 5 21.44 -6.80 -7.90
N ARG A 6 22.11 -6.54 -6.77
CA ARG A 6 22.88 -7.58 -6.07
C ARG A 6 21.99 -8.73 -5.57
N LEU A 7 20.81 -8.40 -5.04
CA LEU A 7 19.83 -9.39 -4.56
C LEU A 7 19.13 -10.16 -5.68
N ASP A 8 19.16 -9.68 -6.92
CA ASP A 8 18.65 -10.42 -8.09
C ASP A 8 19.46 -11.70 -8.35
N THR A 9 20.76 -11.63 -8.13
CA THR A 9 21.67 -12.74 -8.41
C THR A 9 22.05 -13.53 -7.17
N THR A 10 22.14 -12.87 -6.01
CA THR A 10 22.63 -13.47 -4.78
C THR A 10 21.80 -13.00 -3.59
N PRO A 11 20.84 -13.80 -3.14
CA PRO A 11 20.11 -13.54 -1.89
C PRO A 11 21.07 -13.38 -0.71
N MET A 12 20.81 -12.42 0.16
CA MET A 12 21.67 -12.13 1.31
C MET A 12 21.33 -13.06 2.49
N PRO A 13 22.28 -13.85 3.02
CA PRO A 13 22.02 -14.71 4.19
C PRO A 13 21.66 -13.88 5.43
N VAL A 14 20.63 -14.33 6.17
CA VAL A 14 20.19 -13.77 7.45
C VAL A 14 19.83 -14.92 8.40
N GLY A 15 20.76 -15.35 9.21
CA GLY A 15 20.60 -16.55 10.05
C GLY A 15 20.36 -17.80 9.19
N ASN A 16 19.26 -18.50 9.43
CA ASN A 16 18.81 -19.66 8.65
C ASN A 16 17.93 -19.31 7.45
N ARG A 17 17.79 -18.04 7.12
CA ARG A 17 16.96 -17.50 6.02
C ARG A 17 17.81 -16.67 5.06
N SER A 18 17.18 -16.15 4.03
CA SER A 18 17.80 -15.23 3.08
C SER A 18 16.88 -14.06 2.80
N LEU A 19 17.45 -12.86 2.74
CA LEU A 19 16.79 -11.69 2.19
C LEU A 19 16.89 -11.77 0.65
N THR A 20 15.79 -12.13 0.01
CA THR A 20 15.64 -12.07 -1.45
C THR A 20 15.32 -10.65 -1.91
N ARG A 21 15.41 -10.36 -3.22
CA ARG A 21 14.98 -9.08 -3.77
C ARG A 21 13.50 -8.78 -3.44
N SER A 22 12.61 -9.75 -3.58
CA SER A 22 11.18 -9.56 -3.29
C SER A 22 10.94 -9.18 -1.83
N LEU A 23 11.60 -9.87 -0.89
CA LEU A 23 11.52 -9.54 0.54
C LEU A 23 12.15 -8.17 0.83
N ALA A 24 13.24 -7.80 0.15
CA ALA A 24 13.85 -6.49 0.31
C ALA A 24 12.93 -5.37 -0.18
N VAL A 25 12.24 -5.55 -1.31
CA VAL A 25 11.23 -4.59 -1.81
C VAL A 25 10.14 -4.37 -0.76
N ILE A 26 9.56 -5.44 -0.22
CA ILE A 26 8.54 -5.36 0.84
C ILE A 26 9.12 -4.68 2.09
N GLY A 27 10.35 -5.06 2.48
CA GLY A 27 11.03 -4.48 3.64
C GLY A 27 11.32 -2.98 3.52
N VAL A 28 11.53 -2.48 2.30
CA VAL A 28 11.66 -1.04 2.05
C VAL A 28 10.29 -0.35 2.04
N LEU A 29 9.27 -0.97 1.45
CA LEU A 29 7.93 -0.38 1.36
C LEU A 29 7.23 -0.26 2.72
N THR A 30 7.44 -1.23 3.61
CA THR A 30 6.76 -1.28 4.91
C THR A 30 6.95 0.00 5.74
N PRO A 31 8.19 0.51 5.98
CA PRO A 31 8.37 1.75 6.73
C PRO A 31 7.85 3.01 6.05
N LEU A 32 7.58 2.98 4.74
CA LEU A 32 7.05 4.15 4.03
C LEU A 32 5.61 4.49 4.43
N TYR A 33 4.89 3.54 5.03
CA TYR A 33 3.54 3.77 5.55
C TYR A 33 3.51 4.77 6.72
N ASP A 34 4.62 4.91 7.46
CA ASP A 34 4.72 5.80 8.61
C ASP A 34 6.05 6.57 8.60
N GLN A 35 5.97 7.90 8.51
CA GLN A 35 7.16 8.75 8.48
C GLN A 35 8.04 8.59 9.73
N SER A 36 7.48 8.24 10.88
CA SER A 36 8.25 7.98 12.12
C SER A 36 9.17 6.75 12.00
N ALA A 37 8.88 5.85 11.05
CA ALA A 37 9.70 4.67 10.78
C ALA A 37 10.88 4.93 9.82
N TRP A 38 10.97 6.11 9.18
CA TRP A 38 12.02 6.40 8.20
C TRP A 38 13.46 6.35 8.74
N PRO A 39 13.76 6.78 9.97
CA PRO A 39 15.09 6.59 10.54
C PRO A 39 15.50 5.10 10.63
N TYR A 40 14.54 4.21 10.89
CA TYR A 40 14.80 2.76 10.92
C TYR A 40 14.98 2.19 9.50
N LEU A 41 14.32 2.77 8.50
CA LEU A 41 14.56 2.42 7.10
C LEU A 41 15.97 2.81 6.67
N ASP A 42 16.41 4.01 7.01
CA ASP A 42 17.79 4.46 6.75
C ASP A 42 18.83 3.52 7.38
N GLN A 43 18.62 3.16 8.65
CA GLN A 43 19.45 2.16 9.33
C GLN A 43 19.42 0.80 8.61
N ALA A 44 18.24 0.33 8.19
CA ALA A 44 18.10 -0.94 7.53
C ALA A 44 18.84 -1.00 6.18
N LEU A 45 18.77 0.08 5.41
CA LEU A 45 19.48 0.23 4.14
C LEU A 45 21.00 0.30 4.35
N THR A 46 21.45 1.07 5.35
CA THR A 46 22.87 1.16 5.73
C THR A 46 23.44 -0.20 6.13
N LEU A 47 22.69 -0.98 6.90
CA LEU A 47 23.09 -2.34 7.30
C LEU A 47 23.12 -3.29 6.10
N ALA A 48 22.13 -3.23 5.22
CA ALA A 48 22.06 -4.07 4.02
C ALA A 48 23.22 -3.78 3.05
N ASP A 49 23.68 -2.54 2.94
CA ASP A 49 24.88 -2.21 2.18
C ASP A 49 26.15 -2.88 2.74
N ARG A 50 26.18 -3.15 4.04
CA ARG A 50 27.24 -3.91 4.74
C ARG A 50 26.94 -5.41 4.84
N ASN A 51 26.10 -5.95 3.94
CA ASN A 51 25.70 -7.35 3.92
C ASN A 51 24.95 -7.84 5.17
N ASN A 52 24.24 -6.95 5.87
CA ASN A 52 23.37 -7.31 6.98
C ASN A 52 21.90 -6.95 6.62
N GLY A 53 21.16 -7.93 6.12
CA GLY A 53 19.75 -7.77 5.70
C GLY A 53 18.73 -7.93 6.83
N THR A 54 19.14 -8.06 8.08
CA THR A 54 18.26 -8.44 9.21
C THR A 54 17.08 -7.48 9.38
N LEU A 55 17.29 -6.17 9.34
CA LEU A 55 16.21 -5.20 9.53
C LEU A 55 15.25 -5.15 8.34
N LEU A 56 15.75 -5.23 7.10
CA LEU A 56 14.88 -5.30 5.92
C LEU A 56 14.02 -6.57 5.94
N LEU A 57 14.61 -7.71 6.31
CA LEU A 57 13.87 -8.96 6.44
C LEU A 57 12.80 -8.86 7.55
N ARG A 58 13.12 -8.21 8.67
CA ARG A 58 12.16 -7.99 9.75
C ARG A 58 11.00 -7.10 9.34
N PHE A 59 11.25 -6.04 8.57
CA PHE A 59 10.17 -5.21 8.02
C PHE A 59 9.29 -5.99 7.03
N SER A 60 9.89 -6.85 6.20
CA SER A 60 9.14 -7.74 5.33
C SER A 60 8.26 -8.72 6.13
N ASP A 61 8.80 -9.33 7.18
CA ASP A 61 8.07 -10.23 8.07
C ASP A 61 6.90 -9.51 8.76
N LEU A 62 7.09 -8.25 9.17
CA LEU A 62 6.03 -7.45 9.76
C LEU A 62 4.87 -7.22 8.78
N TYR A 63 5.17 -6.89 7.54
CA TYR A 63 4.16 -6.69 6.49
C TYR A 63 3.41 -7.97 6.16
N LEU A 64 4.15 -9.06 6.00
CA LEU A 64 3.62 -10.37 5.66
C LEU A 64 2.99 -11.09 6.85
N ARG A 65 3.01 -10.49 8.05
CA ARG A 65 2.48 -11.10 9.28
C ARG A 65 3.09 -12.47 9.57
N ARG A 66 4.41 -12.57 9.41
CA ARG A 66 5.14 -13.81 9.72
C ARG A 66 5.34 -13.97 11.22
N ASN A 67 4.91 -15.11 11.75
CA ASN A 67 5.06 -15.49 13.14
C ASN A 67 6.49 -15.98 13.48
N ALA A 68 6.80 -16.04 14.76
CA ALA A 68 8.12 -16.49 15.24
C ALA A 68 8.42 -17.94 14.87
N ASP A 69 7.40 -18.78 14.79
CA ASP A 69 7.50 -20.20 14.40
C ASP A 69 7.64 -20.40 12.87
N GLY A 70 7.56 -19.33 12.10
CA GLY A 70 7.68 -19.35 10.65
C GLY A 70 6.36 -19.48 9.89
N THR A 71 5.26 -19.61 10.58
CA THR A 71 3.91 -19.57 9.98
C THR A 71 3.52 -18.13 9.63
N TYR A 72 2.45 -17.97 8.86
CA TYR A 72 1.86 -16.69 8.51
C TYR A 72 0.40 -16.65 8.97
N ASP A 73 -0.11 -15.47 9.30
CA ASP A 73 -1.55 -15.32 9.41
C ASP A 73 -2.22 -15.30 8.02
N ASN A 74 -3.55 -15.25 8.00
CA ASN A 74 -4.31 -15.33 6.74
C ASN A 74 -4.53 -13.97 6.05
N VAL A 75 -3.88 -12.89 6.50
CA VAL A 75 -4.20 -11.54 5.98
C VAL A 75 -3.89 -11.40 4.49
N THR A 76 -2.79 -12.00 4.03
CA THR A 76 -2.41 -11.96 2.61
C THR A 76 -3.41 -12.76 1.75
N ASP A 77 -3.80 -13.96 2.21
CA ASP A 77 -4.76 -14.81 1.52
C ASP A 77 -6.16 -14.17 1.50
N ALA A 78 -6.60 -13.59 2.62
CA ALA A 78 -7.86 -12.88 2.72
C ALA A 78 -7.88 -11.63 1.80
N ASN A 79 -6.79 -10.89 1.73
CA ASN A 79 -6.64 -9.76 0.82
C ASN A 79 -6.74 -10.20 -0.65
N ALA A 80 -6.04 -11.27 -1.03
CA ALA A 80 -6.14 -11.83 -2.37
C ALA A 80 -7.58 -12.30 -2.67
N ALA A 81 -8.22 -13.04 -1.75
CA ALA A 81 -9.58 -13.54 -1.91
C ALA A 81 -10.59 -12.42 -2.17
N VAL A 82 -10.55 -11.34 -1.37
CA VAL A 82 -11.45 -10.19 -1.54
C VAL A 82 -11.17 -9.48 -2.87
N ASN A 83 -9.92 -9.11 -3.16
CA ASN A 83 -9.59 -8.36 -4.37
C ASN A 83 -9.88 -9.13 -5.66
N CYS A 84 -9.68 -10.47 -5.65
CA CYS A 84 -9.89 -11.28 -6.84
C CYS A 84 -11.37 -11.50 -7.20
N VAL A 85 -12.30 -11.37 -6.25
CA VAL A 85 -13.73 -11.40 -6.53
C VAL A 85 -14.34 -10.03 -6.83
N ASP A 86 -13.64 -8.94 -6.54
CA ASP A 86 -14.14 -7.59 -6.76
C ASP A 86 -14.18 -7.19 -8.25
N LYS A 87 -13.21 -7.65 -9.04
CA LYS A 87 -13.13 -7.26 -10.47
C LYS A 87 -12.40 -8.31 -11.30
N PRO A 88 -12.79 -8.47 -12.59
CA PRO A 88 -12.04 -9.29 -13.52
C PRO A 88 -10.66 -8.68 -13.81
N VAL A 89 -9.69 -9.55 -14.05
CA VAL A 89 -8.33 -9.20 -14.49
C VAL A 89 -8.00 -9.98 -15.78
N PRO A 90 -7.06 -9.49 -16.62
CA PRO A 90 -6.56 -10.26 -17.76
C PRO A 90 -5.97 -11.61 -17.33
N THR A 91 -6.21 -12.66 -18.12
CA THR A 91 -5.66 -14.00 -17.90
C THR A 91 -4.39 -14.26 -18.70
N GLU A 92 -4.17 -13.47 -19.76
CA GLU A 92 -3.04 -13.60 -20.66
C GLU A 92 -1.79 -12.91 -20.08
N ILE A 93 -0.73 -13.66 -19.87
CA ILE A 93 0.56 -13.15 -19.34
C ILE A 93 1.10 -12.02 -20.22
N ALA A 94 0.93 -12.11 -21.55
CA ALA A 94 1.38 -11.09 -22.48
C ALA A 94 0.81 -9.68 -22.19
N VAL A 95 -0.37 -9.57 -21.59
CA VAL A 95 -0.93 -8.28 -21.16
C VAL A 95 -0.10 -7.65 -20.04
N TYR A 96 0.35 -8.46 -19.09
CA TYR A 96 1.23 -8.02 -17.99
C TYR A 96 2.62 -7.68 -18.53
N ASP A 97 3.17 -8.46 -19.47
CA ASP A 97 4.46 -8.21 -20.11
C ASP A 97 4.46 -6.85 -20.82
N ALA A 98 3.38 -6.54 -21.53
CA ALA A 98 3.22 -5.26 -22.25
C ALA A 98 3.20 -4.04 -21.31
N LEU A 99 2.85 -4.22 -20.03
CA LEU A 99 2.86 -3.16 -19.02
C LEU A 99 4.24 -2.92 -18.41
N GLY A 100 5.22 -3.81 -18.63
CA GLY A 100 6.53 -3.77 -17.99
C GLY A 100 7.26 -2.44 -18.15
N ALA A 101 7.33 -1.91 -19.38
CA ALA A 101 7.97 -0.62 -19.64
C ALA A 101 7.26 0.54 -18.90
N LYS A 102 5.93 0.52 -18.80
CA LYS A 102 5.15 1.53 -18.07
C LYS A 102 5.44 1.47 -16.56
N PHE A 103 5.47 0.26 -15.98
CA PHE A 103 5.81 0.08 -14.58
C PHE A 103 7.24 0.52 -14.27
N ALA A 104 8.21 0.13 -15.10
CA ALA A 104 9.60 0.52 -14.94
C ALA A 104 9.81 2.05 -15.10
N SER A 105 9.06 2.69 -16.01
CA SER A 105 9.09 4.16 -16.17
C SER A 105 8.48 4.89 -14.98
N ALA A 106 7.39 4.35 -14.40
CA ALA A 106 6.76 4.94 -13.20
C ALA A 106 7.66 4.83 -11.97
N SER A 107 8.34 3.71 -11.81
CA SER A 107 9.34 3.49 -10.76
C SER A 107 10.35 2.43 -11.19
N PRO A 108 11.59 2.81 -11.52
CA PRO A 108 12.64 1.85 -11.87
C PRO A 108 12.95 0.83 -10.76
N LEU A 109 12.70 1.22 -9.50
CA LEU A 109 12.97 0.37 -8.34
C LEU A 109 11.81 -0.59 -8.03
N PHE A 110 10.60 -0.06 -7.94
CA PHE A 110 9.43 -0.80 -7.47
C PHE A 110 8.55 -1.34 -8.60
N GLY A 111 8.50 -0.63 -9.72
CA GLY A 111 7.62 -0.98 -10.84
C GLY A 111 7.72 -2.43 -11.29
N PRO A 112 8.92 -2.97 -11.56
CA PRO A 112 9.07 -4.37 -11.98
C PRO A 112 8.53 -5.38 -10.95
N ALA A 113 8.55 -5.05 -9.64
CA ALA A 113 8.02 -5.93 -8.60
C ALA A 113 6.49 -5.98 -8.58
N PHE A 114 5.82 -4.94 -9.09
CA PHE A 114 4.37 -4.84 -9.11
C PHE A 114 3.72 -5.18 -10.47
N GLN A 115 4.51 -5.38 -11.50
CA GLN A 115 4.02 -5.65 -12.86
C GLN A 115 3.00 -6.80 -12.90
N TYR A 116 3.26 -7.87 -12.14
CA TYR A 116 2.42 -9.07 -12.09
C TYR A 116 1.55 -9.18 -10.83
N SER A 117 1.39 -8.12 -10.05
CA SER A 117 0.69 -8.18 -8.75
C SER A 117 -0.75 -8.68 -8.84
N ASN A 118 -1.44 -8.43 -9.95
CA ASN A 118 -2.80 -8.89 -10.16
C ASN A 118 -2.88 -10.29 -10.81
N LEU A 119 -1.76 -10.91 -11.18
CA LEU A 119 -1.77 -12.20 -11.88
C LEU A 119 -2.35 -13.33 -11.04
N VAL A 120 -2.23 -13.26 -9.71
CA VAL A 120 -2.87 -14.20 -8.78
C VAL A 120 -4.37 -14.29 -9.01
N CYS A 121 -5.02 -13.17 -9.35
CA CYS A 121 -6.46 -13.12 -9.60
C CYS A 121 -6.87 -13.76 -10.94
N ALA A 122 -5.96 -13.82 -11.92
CA ALA A 122 -6.21 -14.52 -13.17
C ALA A 122 -6.40 -16.04 -12.99
N TYR A 123 -5.82 -16.60 -11.92
CA TYR A 123 -5.88 -18.01 -11.58
C TYR A 123 -6.69 -18.29 -10.30
N TRP A 124 -7.41 -17.28 -9.81
CA TRP A 124 -8.25 -17.45 -8.63
C TRP A 124 -9.41 -18.42 -8.93
N PRO A 125 -9.69 -19.41 -8.09
CA PRO A 125 -10.65 -20.49 -8.41
C PRO A 125 -12.12 -20.03 -8.43
N VAL A 126 -12.42 -18.84 -7.90
CA VAL A 126 -13.76 -18.27 -7.85
C VAL A 126 -13.83 -17.10 -8.83
N PRO A 127 -14.81 -17.06 -9.73
CA PRO A 127 -14.94 -15.97 -10.70
C PRO A 127 -15.30 -14.66 -10.01
N PRO A 128 -14.87 -13.49 -10.54
CA PRO A 128 -15.23 -12.21 -9.99
C PRO A 128 -16.74 -11.95 -10.11
N THR A 129 -17.34 -11.47 -9.04
CA THR A 129 -18.78 -11.13 -8.96
C THR A 129 -19.00 -9.64 -8.76
N GLY A 130 -17.95 -8.89 -8.44
CA GLY A 130 -18.01 -7.44 -8.24
C GLY A 130 -18.35 -6.69 -9.53
N LYS A 131 -19.07 -5.59 -9.38
CA LYS A 131 -19.42 -4.69 -10.50
C LYS A 131 -18.48 -3.49 -10.47
N VAL A 132 -17.69 -3.34 -11.53
CA VAL A 132 -16.82 -2.18 -11.71
C VAL A 132 -17.65 -0.98 -12.17
N GLY A 133 -17.56 0.13 -11.47
CA GLY A 133 -18.26 1.37 -11.84
C GLY A 133 -18.16 2.43 -10.75
N PRO A 134 -18.62 3.66 -11.03
CA PRO A 134 -18.67 4.71 -10.03
C PRO A 134 -19.69 4.35 -8.94
N ILE A 135 -19.28 4.53 -7.68
CA ILE A 135 -20.16 4.40 -6.52
C ILE A 135 -20.58 5.82 -6.13
N THR A 136 -21.86 6.13 -6.33
CA THR A 136 -22.42 7.46 -6.02
C THR A 136 -22.93 7.56 -4.59
N ALA A 137 -23.33 6.44 -3.98
CA ALA A 137 -23.93 6.35 -2.64
C ALA A 137 -25.11 7.33 -2.45
N GLU A 138 -25.98 7.46 -3.45
CA GLU A 138 -27.18 8.29 -3.39
C GLU A 138 -28.08 7.89 -2.19
N GLY A 139 -28.53 8.91 -1.43
CA GLY A 139 -29.33 8.70 -0.23
C GLY A 139 -28.53 8.36 1.04
N ALA A 140 -27.21 8.17 0.94
CA ALA A 140 -26.38 8.03 2.13
C ALA A 140 -26.23 9.37 2.86
N PRO A 141 -26.07 9.36 4.21
CA PRO A 141 -25.61 10.55 4.93
C PRO A 141 -24.26 11.03 4.35
N PRO A 142 -23.92 12.33 4.51
CA PRO A 142 -22.65 12.85 4.04
C PRO A 142 -21.46 12.05 4.59
N ILE A 143 -20.50 11.71 3.72
CA ILE A 143 -19.35 10.85 4.03
C ILE A 143 -18.08 11.68 4.12
N LEU A 144 -17.35 11.55 5.21
CA LEU A 144 -16.01 12.14 5.36
C LEU A 144 -14.98 11.27 4.66
N LEU A 145 -14.25 11.86 3.71
CA LEU A 145 -13.07 11.27 3.08
C LEU A 145 -11.81 11.93 3.63
N ILE A 146 -10.78 11.13 3.83
CA ILE A 146 -9.46 11.62 4.25
C ILE A 146 -8.44 11.25 3.18
N GLY A 147 -7.71 12.23 2.65
CA GLY A 147 -6.66 12.01 1.67
C GLY A 147 -5.32 12.58 2.14
N GLY A 148 -4.29 11.75 2.19
CA GLY A 148 -2.91 12.17 2.48
C GLY A 148 -2.15 12.56 1.21
N THR A 149 -1.51 13.74 1.17
CA THR A 149 -0.81 14.21 -0.05
C THR A 149 0.42 13.37 -0.39
N GLY A 150 1.09 12.79 0.59
CA GLY A 150 2.25 11.90 0.43
C GLY A 150 1.93 10.47 0.87
N ASP A 151 0.73 9.97 0.60
CA ASP A 151 0.35 8.59 0.91
C ASP A 151 0.96 7.63 -0.14
N PRO A 152 1.81 6.68 0.28
CA PRO A 152 2.46 5.74 -0.63
C PRO A 152 1.57 4.57 -1.06
N ALA A 153 0.47 4.30 -0.33
CA ALA A 153 -0.40 3.14 -0.56
C ALA A 153 -1.67 3.52 -1.31
N THR A 154 -2.31 4.63 -0.91
CA THR A 154 -3.53 5.16 -1.53
C THR A 154 -3.30 6.60 -1.98
N PRO A 155 -2.78 6.81 -3.19
CA PRO A 155 -2.43 8.13 -3.71
C PRO A 155 -3.56 9.16 -3.56
N TYR A 156 -3.24 10.37 -3.15
CA TYR A 156 -4.20 11.46 -2.91
C TYR A 156 -5.18 11.68 -4.07
N ALA A 157 -4.71 11.49 -5.32
CA ALA A 157 -5.55 11.59 -6.50
C ALA A 157 -6.74 10.60 -6.49
N TRP A 158 -6.61 9.47 -5.82
CA TRP A 158 -7.72 8.51 -5.67
C TRP A 158 -8.78 9.04 -4.72
N ALA A 159 -8.40 9.63 -3.58
CA ALA A 159 -9.33 10.29 -2.67
C ALA A 159 -10.08 11.43 -3.37
N GLN A 160 -9.38 12.23 -4.19
CA GLN A 160 -10.01 13.27 -5.02
C GLN A 160 -10.99 12.69 -6.04
N SER A 161 -10.65 11.56 -6.66
CA SER A 161 -11.53 10.89 -7.62
C SER A 161 -12.79 10.36 -6.95
N VAL A 162 -12.65 9.71 -5.80
CA VAL A 162 -13.80 9.22 -5.02
C VAL A 162 -14.68 10.37 -4.56
N ASN A 163 -14.11 11.49 -4.10
CA ASN A 163 -14.87 12.67 -3.70
C ASN A 163 -15.70 13.28 -4.85
N LYS A 164 -15.25 13.15 -6.09
CA LYS A 164 -16.00 13.62 -7.26
C LYS A 164 -17.22 12.75 -7.60
N THR A 165 -17.18 11.48 -7.24
CA THR A 165 -18.23 10.50 -7.57
C THR A 165 -19.19 10.25 -6.41
N LEU A 166 -18.72 10.37 -5.19
CA LEU A 166 -19.50 10.06 -3.98
C LEU A 166 -20.38 11.26 -3.59
N THR A 167 -21.68 11.13 -3.78
CA THR A 167 -22.65 12.22 -3.51
C THR A 167 -22.59 12.67 -2.05
N GLY A 168 -22.47 13.99 -1.85
CA GLY A 168 -22.46 14.57 -0.50
C GLY A 168 -21.20 14.30 0.32
N SER A 169 -20.12 13.75 -0.28
CA SER A 169 -18.86 13.56 0.43
C SER A 169 -18.10 14.86 0.65
N VAL A 170 -17.33 14.91 1.73
CA VAL A 170 -16.43 16.02 2.07
C VAL A 170 -15.01 15.46 2.18
N LEU A 171 -14.08 15.97 1.37
CA LEU A 171 -12.67 15.59 1.41
C LEU A 171 -11.90 16.52 2.35
N LEU A 172 -11.32 15.95 3.39
CA LEU A 172 -10.27 16.55 4.21
C LEU A 172 -8.91 16.15 3.66
N THR A 173 -8.09 17.15 3.35
CA THR A 173 -6.71 16.93 2.91
C THR A 173 -5.77 16.91 4.11
N ARG A 174 -4.98 15.84 4.27
CA ARG A 174 -3.86 15.83 5.21
C ARG A 174 -2.56 16.04 4.44
N GLU A 175 -1.91 17.20 4.62
CA GLU A 175 -0.58 17.44 4.07
C GLU A 175 0.47 16.67 4.88
N GLY A 176 1.31 15.91 4.18
CA GLY A 176 2.40 15.13 4.78
C GLY A 176 2.50 13.71 4.24
N ASN A 177 3.49 13.00 4.72
CA ASN A 177 3.83 11.64 4.27
C ASN A 177 3.21 10.56 5.17
N GLY A 178 3.08 9.34 4.63
CA GLY A 178 2.54 8.17 5.32
C GLY A 178 1.07 7.93 5.02
N HIS A 179 0.62 6.72 5.36
CA HIS A 179 -0.69 6.21 4.98
C HIS A 179 -1.80 6.54 5.99
N ILE A 180 -1.52 6.57 7.29
CA ILE A 180 -2.53 6.75 8.33
C ILE A 180 -2.61 8.20 8.79
N SER A 181 -3.74 8.87 8.54
CA SER A 181 -3.95 10.26 8.92
C SER A 181 -4.36 10.44 10.38
N TYR A 182 -5.05 9.48 10.97
CA TYR A 182 -5.57 9.56 12.34
C TYR A 182 -4.48 9.70 13.40
N THR A 183 -3.40 8.95 13.27
CA THR A 183 -2.29 8.95 14.22
C THR A 183 -1.20 9.96 13.89
N SER A 184 -1.17 10.46 12.65
CA SER A 184 -0.10 11.35 12.16
C SER A 184 -0.45 12.85 12.16
N SER A 185 -1.72 13.21 12.41
CA SER A 185 -2.18 14.62 12.43
C SER A 185 -3.26 14.84 13.47
N ASN A 186 -2.98 15.66 14.48
CA ASN A 186 -3.98 16.03 15.48
C ASN A 186 -5.19 16.74 14.87
N CYS A 187 -4.98 17.56 13.85
CA CYS A 187 -6.06 18.22 13.11
C CYS A 187 -6.97 17.20 12.42
N ALA A 188 -6.40 16.23 11.69
CA ALA A 188 -7.18 15.18 11.05
C ALA A 188 -7.91 14.32 12.10
N LYS A 189 -7.22 13.96 13.19
CA LYS A 189 -7.82 13.20 14.29
C LYS A 189 -9.06 13.90 14.86
N GLN A 190 -8.97 15.20 15.17
CA GLN A 190 -10.10 15.96 15.70
C GLN A 190 -11.30 15.99 14.74
N ALA A 191 -11.05 16.17 13.46
CA ALA A 191 -12.10 16.15 12.44
C ALA A 191 -12.75 14.77 12.30
N ILE A 192 -11.95 13.71 12.35
CA ILE A 192 -12.41 12.32 12.32
C ILE A 192 -13.26 12.00 13.56
N ASP A 193 -12.76 12.35 14.75
CA ASP A 193 -13.49 12.14 16.01
C ASP A 193 -14.85 12.90 16.02
N ALA A 194 -14.85 14.17 15.58
CA ALA A 194 -16.08 14.96 15.47
C ALA A 194 -17.10 14.33 14.50
N TYR A 195 -16.61 13.76 13.39
CA TYR A 195 -17.48 13.07 12.44
C TYR A 195 -18.01 11.74 12.99
N LEU A 196 -17.17 10.92 13.60
CA LEU A 196 -17.57 9.59 14.08
C LEU A 196 -18.49 9.67 15.32
N ILE A 197 -18.30 10.69 16.18
CA ILE A 197 -19.07 10.84 17.42
C ILE A 197 -20.34 11.67 17.20
N ASP A 198 -20.23 12.79 16.48
CA ASP A 198 -21.27 13.80 16.38
C ASP A 198 -21.82 13.97 14.95
N LEU A 199 -21.35 13.17 13.98
CA LEU A 199 -21.64 13.33 12.55
C LEU A 199 -21.31 14.73 11.99
N LYS A 200 -20.38 15.45 12.65
CA LYS A 200 -19.98 16.79 12.29
C LYS A 200 -18.88 16.77 11.23
N LEU A 201 -19.21 17.18 10.01
CA LEU A 201 -18.25 17.31 8.93
C LEU A 201 -17.37 18.57 9.08
N PRO A 202 -16.10 18.53 8.68
CA PRO A 202 -15.30 19.73 8.53
C PRO A 202 -15.82 20.58 7.36
N ALA A 203 -15.40 21.84 7.28
CA ALA A 203 -15.70 22.69 6.12
C ALA A 203 -15.09 22.07 4.85
N ALA A 204 -15.77 22.23 3.72
CA ALA A 204 -15.23 21.82 2.43
C ALA A 204 -13.86 22.49 2.16
N GLY A 205 -12.90 21.73 1.66
CA GLY A 205 -11.54 22.20 1.41
C GLY A 205 -10.66 22.31 2.67
N THR A 206 -11.07 21.76 3.81
CA THR A 206 -10.22 21.72 5.01
C THR A 206 -8.90 21.00 4.74
N VAL A 207 -7.81 21.67 5.11
CA VAL A 207 -6.43 21.15 5.01
C VAL A 207 -5.83 21.06 6.41
N CYS A 208 -5.38 19.86 6.77
CA CYS A 208 -4.64 19.57 8.00
C CYS A 208 -3.15 19.40 7.72
N ARG A 209 -2.31 20.04 8.52
CA ARG A 209 -0.84 19.93 8.48
C ARG A 209 -0.32 19.21 9.71
#